data_a33a4f29af95ff17ac14b28b51511feb
#
_entry.id   a33a4f29af95ff17ac14b28b51511feb
#
_cell.length_a   1.000
_cell.length_b   1.000
_cell.length_c   1.000
_cell.angle_alpha   90.00
_cell.angle_beta   90.00
_cell.angle_gamma   90.00
#
_symmetry.space_group_name_H-M   'P 1'
#
loop_
_entity.id
_entity.type
_entity.pdbx_description
1 polymer ?
#
loop_
_entity_poly.entity_id
_entity_poly.type
_entity_poly.pdbx_seq_one_letter_code
_entity_poly.pdbx_strand_id
1 'polypeptide(L)'
;MVNKVKLGLNNLYLFENNNGDYLLLDTGLASKEDLILNKINKVIGDYNKIKVIVITHSHSDHIGNLKLLLDKIKREDKIVIIHSNAKEIMLSGEKIIPNGFYKFTKYISKKLKQKSSKKFQKGFKNLSEEDLKNVIFLDFKDYEEFSLNKYGFGNLKIIYTAGHSKDSISLVYNDEYLFCGDMVQNLFFKYPLIPLFGDDIKELANSWKKLIDKAYLRIYPATSKSYILREDLIKKLEKYEQDRI
;
A
#
# COMPACT_ATOMS: atom_id res chain seq x y z
N MET A 1 2.57 19.39 -2.58
CA MET A 1 1.72 18.96 -3.74
C MET A 1 1.62 17.45 -3.79
N VAL A 2 0.48 16.89 -4.28
CA VAL A 2 0.32 15.43 -4.40
C VAL A 2 0.11 15.09 -5.87
N ASN A 3 0.94 14.21 -6.41
CA ASN A 3 0.89 13.77 -7.80
C ASN A 3 0.57 12.27 -7.87
N LYS A 4 -0.23 11.86 -8.86
CA LYS A 4 -0.60 10.46 -9.09
C LYS A 4 0.14 9.89 -10.30
N VAL A 5 0.75 8.72 -10.11
CA VAL A 5 1.35 7.90 -11.18
C VAL A 5 0.55 6.63 -11.35
N LYS A 6 -0.02 6.40 -12.54
CA LYS A 6 -0.78 5.18 -12.82
C LYS A 6 0.13 4.10 -13.40
N LEU A 7 0.18 2.94 -12.71
CA LEU A 7 0.95 1.78 -13.14
C LEU A 7 0.04 0.53 -13.19
N GLY A 8 -0.47 0.23 -14.39
CA GLY A 8 -1.48 -0.82 -14.55
C GLY A 8 -2.79 -0.46 -13.85
N LEU A 9 -3.25 -1.31 -12.92
CA LEU A 9 -4.44 -1.07 -12.12
C LEU A 9 -4.15 -0.22 -10.88
N ASN A 10 -2.87 -0.11 -10.46
CA ASN A 10 -2.49 0.56 -9.24
C ASN A 10 -2.21 2.04 -9.47
N ASN A 11 -2.60 2.85 -8.50
CA ASN A 11 -2.25 4.25 -8.39
C ASN A 11 -1.12 4.37 -7.36
N LEU A 12 0.01 4.90 -7.78
CA LEU A 12 1.09 5.32 -6.91
C LEU A 12 0.96 6.81 -6.66
N TYR A 13 1.42 7.28 -5.50
CA TYR A 13 1.31 8.69 -5.16
C TYR A 13 2.67 9.27 -4.79
N LEU A 14 2.94 10.48 -5.25
CA LEU A 14 4.16 11.25 -4.99
C LEU A 14 3.78 12.50 -4.21
N PHE A 15 4.41 12.67 -3.06
CA PHE A 15 4.21 13.83 -2.17
C PHE A 15 5.48 14.66 -2.16
N GLU A 16 5.37 15.91 -2.55
CA GLU A 16 6.47 16.87 -2.55
C GLU A 16 6.56 17.58 -1.20
N ASN A 17 7.78 17.72 -0.68
CA ASN A 17 8.05 18.57 0.49
C ASN A 17 8.54 19.97 0.07
N ASN A 18 8.78 20.83 1.06
CA ASN A 18 9.22 22.21 0.81
C ASN A 18 10.66 22.32 0.26
N ASN A 19 11.44 21.24 0.32
CA ASN A 19 12.82 21.19 -0.17
C ASN A 19 12.93 20.61 -1.60
N GLY A 20 11.79 20.25 -2.23
CA GLY A 20 11.77 19.61 -3.53
C GLY A 20 12.10 18.12 -3.52
N ASP A 21 12.18 17.49 -2.32
CA ASP A 21 12.25 16.04 -2.19
C ASP A 21 10.86 15.42 -2.31
N TYR A 22 10.82 14.15 -2.72
CA TYR A 22 9.57 13.41 -2.88
C TYR A 22 9.50 12.17 -1.97
N LEU A 23 8.29 11.92 -1.45
CA LEU A 23 7.89 10.62 -0.93
C LEU A 23 7.08 9.89 -2.00
N LEU A 24 7.45 8.64 -2.29
CA LEU A 24 6.69 7.73 -3.13
C LEU A 24 5.91 6.75 -2.27
N LEU A 25 4.61 6.66 -2.46
CA LEU A 25 3.74 5.66 -1.84
C LEU A 25 3.48 4.53 -2.83
N ASP A 26 3.91 3.33 -2.45
CA ASP A 26 3.94 2.09 -3.24
C ASP A 26 4.82 2.15 -4.51
N THR A 27 5.15 0.97 -5.02
CA THR A 27 6.02 0.83 -6.20
C THR A 27 5.35 0.06 -7.35
N GLY A 28 4.14 -0.43 -7.13
CA GLY A 28 3.37 -1.17 -8.13
C GLY A 28 3.90 -2.58 -8.41
N LEU A 29 3.24 -3.27 -9.33
CA LEU A 29 3.65 -4.60 -9.79
C LEU A 29 4.99 -4.52 -10.53
N ALA A 30 5.85 -5.51 -10.29
CA ALA A 30 7.13 -5.62 -11.00
C ALA A 30 6.93 -5.49 -12.52
N SER A 31 7.63 -4.57 -13.10
CA SER A 31 7.51 -4.19 -14.52
C SER A 31 8.88 -4.17 -15.20
N LYS A 32 8.86 -3.95 -16.52
CA LYS A 32 10.11 -3.65 -17.25
C LYS A 32 10.74 -2.40 -16.63
N GLU A 33 12.05 -2.42 -16.49
CA GLU A 33 12.86 -1.45 -15.76
C GLU A 33 12.51 0.00 -16.11
N ASP A 34 12.40 0.31 -17.39
CA ASP A 34 12.14 1.68 -17.83
C ASP A 34 10.71 2.19 -17.59
N LEU A 35 9.76 1.30 -17.37
CA LEU A 35 8.36 1.71 -17.31
C LEU A 35 8.06 2.59 -16.10
N ILE A 36 8.43 2.13 -14.89
CA ILE A 36 8.15 2.88 -13.66
C ILE A 36 9.00 4.15 -13.59
N LEU A 37 10.30 4.05 -13.91
CA LEU A 37 11.22 5.19 -13.87
C LEU A 37 10.76 6.30 -14.83
N ASN A 38 10.40 5.93 -16.08
CA ASN A 38 9.88 6.87 -17.06
C ASN A 38 8.57 7.52 -16.64
N LYS A 39 7.67 6.76 -15.99
CA LYS A 39 6.41 7.32 -15.49
C LYS A 39 6.64 8.30 -14.35
N ILE A 40 7.54 8.01 -13.42
CA ILE A 40 7.93 8.90 -12.34
C ILE A 40 8.58 10.16 -12.91
N ASN A 41 9.56 10.02 -13.81
CA ASN A 41 10.25 11.15 -14.43
C ASN A 41 9.31 12.09 -15.20
N LYS A 42 8.28 11.56 -15.88
CA LYS A 42 7.25 12.38 -16.52
C LYS A 42 6.49 13.28 -15.54
N VAL A 43 6.42 12.91 -14.27
CA VAL A 43 5.65 13.62 -13.25
C VAL A 43 6.53 14.60 -12.47
N ILE A 44 7.73 14.16 -12.03
CA ILE A 44 8.60 14.94 -11.15
C ILE A 44 9.94 15.36 -11.77
N GLY A 45 10.18 15.00 -13.01
CA GLY A 45 11.38 15.33 -13.79
C GLY A 45 12.57 14.41 -13.53
N ASP A 46 12.83 14.03 -12.27
CA ASP A 46 13.94 13.16 -11.88
C ASP A 46 13.56 12.29 -10.69
N TYR A 47 13.60 10.97 -10.88
CA TYR A 47 13.32 9.99 -9.82
C TYR A 47 14.35 10.03 -8.68
N ASN A 48 15.56 10.60 -8.87
CA ASN A 48 16.53 10.79 -7.80
C ASN A 48 16.06 11.80 -6.72
N LYS A 49 15.01 12.55 -6.98
CA LYS A 49 14.36 13.38 -5.94
C LYS A 49 13.57 12.56 -4.91
N ILE A 50 13.33 11.27 -5.15
CA ILE A 50 12.65 10.41 -4.18
C ILE A 50 13.58 10.14 -3.00
N LYS A 51 13.22 10.66 -1.83
CA LYS A 51 13.91 10.49 -0.56
C LYS A 51 13.31 9.41 0.30
N VAL A 52 11.98 9.29 0.27
CA VAL A 52 11.25 8.33 1.09
C VAL A 52 10.38 7.46 0.19
N ILE A 53 10.40 6.16 0.41
CA ILE A 53 9.46 5.21 -0.18
C ILE A 53 8.66 4.60 0.96
N VAL A 54 7.34 4.74 0.95
CA VAL A 54 6.44 4.07 1.90
C VAL A 54 5.73 2.95 1.15
N ILE A 55 5.76 1.74 1.70
CA ILE A 55 5.04 0.59 1.15
C ILE A 55 3.83 0.31 2.03
N THR A 56 2.64 0.38 1.44
CA THR A 56 1.40 0.15 2.19
C THR A 56 1.28 -1.28 2.71
N HIS A 57 1.74 -2.26 1.93
CA HIS A 57 1.80 -3.68 2.32
C HIS A 57 2.63 -4.50 1.30
N SER A 58 2.98 -5.72 1.67
CA SER A 58 3.95 -6.55 0.95
C SER A 58 3.38 -7.37 -0.22
N HIS A 59 2.15 -7.14 -0.69
CA HIS A 59 1.69 -7.78 -1.91
C HIS A 59 2.49 -7.32 -3.13
N SER A 60 2.71 -8.23 -4.07
CA SER A 60 3.62 -8.04 -5.21
C SER A 60 3.26 -6.87 -6.13
N ASP A 61 2.02 -6.45 -6.14
CA ASP A 61 1.54 -5.29 -6.91
C ASP A 61 1.71 -3.94 -6.18
N HIS A 62 2.24 -3.95 -4.96
CA HIS A 62 2.63 -2.76 -4.20
C HIS A 62 4.15 -2.64 -4.04
N ILE A 63 4.84 -3.75 -3.78
CA ILE A 63 6.28 -3.79 -3.51
C ILE A 63 7.13 -4.17 -4.75
N GLY A 64 6.51 -4.52 -5.86
CA GLY A 64 7.13 -5.20 -6.99
C GLY A 64 8.34 -4.54 -7.61
N ASN A 65 8.41 -3.20 -7.64
CA ASN A 65 9.56 -2.46 -8.19
C ASN A 65 10.49 -1.89 -7.11
N LEU A 66 10.32 -2.26 -5.83
CA LEU A 66 11.11 -1.67 -4.74
C LEU A 66 12.61 -1.89 -4.93
N LYS A 67 13.05 -3.12 -5.20
CA LYS A 67 14.48 -3.42 -5.43
C LYS A 67 15.04 -2.63 -6.60
N LEU A 68 14.28 -2.51 -7.70
CA LEU A 68 14.67 -1.70 -8.85
C LEU A 68 14.90 -0.23 -8.46
N LEU A 69 13.97 0.36 -7.70
CA LEU A 69 14.07 1.75 -7.26
C LEU A 69 15.26 1.95 -6.31
N LEU A 70 15.51 1.01 -5.39
CA LEU A 70 16.67 1.05 -4.51
C LEU A 70 18.00 1.02 -5.30
N ASP A 71 18.06 0.20 -6.36
CA ASP A 71 19.26 0.10 -7.22
C ASP A 71 19.47 1.36 -8.09
N LYS A 72 18.42 2.01 -8.53
CA LYS A 72 18.47 3.12 -9.49
C LYS A 72 18.54 4.50 -8.86
N ILE A 73 17.89 4.73 -7.74
CA ILE A 73 17.94 6.02 -7.03
C ILE A 73 19.33 6.19 -6.42
N LYS A 74 20.06 7.22 -6.82
CA LYS A 74 21.48 7.42 -6.46
C LYS A 74 21.71 8.17 -5.15
N ARG A 75 20.65 8.67 -4.49
CA ARG A 75 20.84 9.39 -3.23
C ARG A 75 21.12 8.42 -2.07
N GLU A 76 22.06 8.80 -1.21
CA GLU A 76 22.50 7.99 -0.07
C GLU A 76 21.50 8.03 1.10
N ASP A 77 20.78 9.15 1.27
CA ASP A 77 19.81 9.38 2.34
C ASP A 77 18.40 8.85 2.02
N LYS A 78 18.27 8.04 0.96
CA LYS A 78 16.99 7.38 0.66
C LYS A 78 16.64 6.34 1.71
N ILE A 79 15.38 6.30 2.09
CA ILE A 79 14.85 5.33 3.04
C ILE A 79 13.56 4.67 2.52
N VAL A 80 13.33 3.46 2.99
CA VAL A 80 12.07 2.74 2.82
C VAL A 80 11.39 2.60 4.17
N ILE A 81 10.08 2.78 4.21
CA ILE A 81 9.29 2.59 5.43
C ILE A 81 8.18 1.58 5.12
N ILE A 82 8.10 0.54 5.93
CA ILE A 82 7.12 -0.53 5.80
C ILE A 82 6.83 -1.13 7.19
N HIS A 83 5.72 -1.83 7.34
CA HIS A 83 5.40 -2.56 8.57
C HIS A 83 6.37 -3.74 8.80
N SER A 84 6.72 -4.02 10.06
CA SER A 84 7.68 -5.08 10.45
C SER A 84 7.31 -6.48 9.98
N ASN A 85 6.01 -6.80 9.88
CA ASN A 85 5.52 -8.09 9.36
C ASN A 85 5.91 -8.37 7.90
N ALA A 86 6.37 -7.35 7.14
CA ALA A 86 6.82 -7.54 5.77
C ALA A 86 8.27 -8.04 5.64
N LYS A 87 9.06 -8.05 6.70
CA LYS A 87 10.51 -8.30 6.65
C LYS A 87 10.88 -9.62 5.98
N GLU A 88 10.27 -10.73 6.43
CA GLU A 88 10.55 -12.06 5.87
C GLU A 88 10.17 -12.15 4.40
N ILE A 89 9.06 -11.52 4.02
CA ILE A 89 8.57 -11.48 2.64
C ILE A 89 9.54 -10.71 1.74
N MET A 90 10.06 -9.58 2.22
CA MET A 90 11.03 -8.77 1.48
C MET A 90 12.32 -9.55 1.21
N LEU A 91 12.81 -10.32 2.17
CA LEU A 91 14.01 -11.15 2.04
C LEU A 91 13.78 -12.36 1.12
N SER A 92 12.65 -13.03 1.24
CA SER A 92 12.36 -14.20 0.42
C SER A 92 11.95 -13.84 -1.02
N GLY A 93 11.30 -12.71 -1.23
CA GLY A 93 10.65 -12.33 -2.48
C GLY A 93 9.46 -13.24 -2.82
N GLU A 94 8.91 -13.92 -1.81
CA GLU A 94 7.83 -14.88 -1.99
C GLU A 94 6.53 -14.16 -2.37
N LYS A 95 5.81 -14.75 -3.32
CA LYS A 95 4.49 -14.27 -3.71
C LYS A 95 3.46 -14.68 -2.68
N ILE A 96 2.91 -13.71 -1.98
CA ILE A 96 1.74 -13.92 -1.12
C ILE A 96 0.50 -14.09 -2.00
N ILE A 97 -0.28 -15.14 -1.72
CA ILE A 97 -1.61 -15.34 -2.29
C ILE A 97 -2.62 -15.07 -1.18
N PRO A 98 -3.27 -13.90 -1.17
CA PRO A 98 -4.22 -13.54 -0.11
C PRO A 98 -5.46 -14.42 -0.16
N ASN A 99 -6.20 -14.45 0.93
CA ASN A 99 -7.52 -15.09 0.98
C ASN A 99 -8.53 -14.28 0.14
N GLY A 100 -9.62 -14.93 -0.29
CA GLY A 100 -10.73 -14.22 -0.91
C GLY A 100 -11.79 -13.83 0.12
N PHE A 101 -12.39 -12.65 0.00
CA PHE A 101 -13.51 -12.25 0.86
C PHE A 101 -14.87 -12.74 0.33
N TYR A 102 -14.99 -13.01 -0.96
CA TYR A 102 -16.21 -13.53 -1.60
C TYR A 102 -16.08 -15.01 -1.96
N LYS A 103 -17.21 -15.74 -2.09
CA LYS A 103 -17.21 -17.18 -2.43
C LYS A 103 -16.36 -17.50 -3.65
N PHE A 104 -16.48 -16.72 -4.73
CA PHE A 104 -15.70 -16.94 -5.95
C PHE A 104 -14.21 -16.64 -5.76
N THR A 105 -13.83 -15.58 -5.03
CA THR A 105 -12.43 -15.26 -4.77
C THR A 105 -11.80 -16.23 -3.78
N LYS A 106 -12.55 -16.76 -2.81
CA LYS A 106 -12.11 -17.88 -1.95
C LYS A 106 -11.74 -19.11 -2.79
N TYR A 107 -12.58 -19.45 -3.78
CA TYR A 107 -12.29 -20.54 -4.70
C TYR A 107 -11.04 -20.29 -5.54
N ILE A 108 -10.89 -19.09 -6.12
CA ILE A 108 -9.70 -18.69 -6.89
C ILE A 108 -8.45 -18.75 -6.00
N SER A 109 -8.47 -18.14 -4.81
CA SER A 109 -7.36 -18.17 -3.86
C SER A 109 -6.92 -19.60 -3.51
N LYS A 110 -7.89 -20.48 -3.20
CA LYS A 110 -7.62 -21.90 -2.92
C LYS A 110 -6.91 -22.59 -4.08
N LYS A 111 -7.39 -22.40 -5.33
CA LYS A 111 -6.73 -22.96 -6.52
C LYS A 111 -5.33 -22.43 -6.76
N LEU A 112 -5.12 -21.12 -6.55
CA LEU A 112 -3.80 -20.50 -6.70
C LEU A 112 -2.82 -21.05 -5.66
N LYS A 113 -3.24 -21.17 -4.40
CA LYS A 113 -2.43 -21.76 -3.31
C LYS A 113 -2.05 -23.21 -3.61
N GLN A 114 -2.97 -24.03 -4.12
CA GLN A 114 -2.67 -25.42 -4.51
C GLN A 114 -1.66 -25.52 -5.67
N LYS A 115 -1.69 -24.57 -6.62
CA LYS A 115 -0.69 -24.52 -7.71
C LYS A 115 0.66 -24.00 -7.22
N SER A 116 0.66 -23.06 -6.29
CA SER A 116 1.87 -22.47 -5.71
C SER A 116 2.64 -23.45 -4.83
N SER A 117 1.95 -24.36 -4.12
CA SER A 117 2.61 -25.39 -3.30
C SER A 117 3.51 -26.35 -4.10
N LYS A 118 3.38 -26.38 -5.43
CA LYS A 118 4.19 -27.24 -6.33
C LYS A 118 5.44 -26.53 -6.88
N LYS A 119 5.58 -25.21 -6.74
CA LYS A 119 6.72 -24.46 -7.23
C LYS A 119 6.78 -23.11 -6.50
N PHE A 120 7.91 -22.80 -5.83
CA PHE A 120 8.18 -21.48 -5.26
C PHE A 120 8.05 -20.43 -6.38
N GLN A 121 7.11 -19.52 -6.24
CA GLN A 121 6.90 -18.43 -7.20
C GLN A 121 7.39 -17.13 -6.59
N LYS A 122 8.43 -16.54 -7.20
CA LYS A 122 8.83 -15.18 -6.86
C LYS A 122 7.75 -14.20 -7.26
N GLY A 123 7.29 -13.39 -6.31
CA GLY A 123 6.35 -12.30 -6.55
C GLY A 123 7.04 -11.04 -7.05
N PHE A 124 8.28 -10.84 -6.60
CA PHE A 124 9.13 -9.70 -6.92
C PHE A 124 10.61 -10.06 -6.68
N LYS A 125 11.52 -9.15 -7.04
CA LYS A 125 12.96 -9.32 -6.76
C LYS A 125 13.20 -9.07 -5.27
N ASN A 126 13.65 -10.11 -4.55
CA ASN A 126 13.93 -10.02 -3.12
C ASN A 126 15.04 -9.01 -2.79
N LEU A 127 14.98 -8.47 -1.59
CA LEU A 127 16.01 -7.59 -1.03
C LEU A 127 17.12 -8.42 -0.38
N SER A 128 18.35 -7.90 -0.44
CA SER A 128 19.48 -8.41 0.33
C SER A 128 19.51 -7.78 1.73
N GLU A 129 20.29 -8.35 2.65
CA GLU A 129 20.53 -7.73 3.95
C GLU A 129 21.16 -6.32 3.82
N GLU A 130 21.95 -6.06 2.78
CA GLU A 130 22.49 -4.75 2.49
C GLU A 130 21.39 -3.74 2.12
N ASP A 131 20.41 -4.17 1.30
CA ASP A 131 19.26 -3.31 0.97
C ASP A 131 18.45 -2.93 2.21
N LEU A 132 18.39 -3.83 3.21
CA LEU A 132 17.63 -3.60 4.44
C LEU A 132 18.23 -2.51 5.34
N LYS A 133 19.48 -2.11 5.17
CA LYS A 133 20.09 -0.99 5.91
C LYS A 133 19.32 0.32 5.72
N ASN A 134 18.65 0.49 4.57
CA ASN A 134 17.85 1.65 4.25
C ASN A 134 16.36 1.45 4.56
N VAL A 135 15.98 0.34 5.22
CA VAL A 135 14.58 0.02 5.51
C VAL A 135 14.27 0.23 6.99
N ILE A 136 13.24 1.01 7.26
CA ILE A 136 12.68 1.23 8.59
C ILE A 136 11.45 0.33 8.71
N PHE A 137 11.54 -0.65 9.58
CA PHE A 137 10.45 -1.54 9.92
C PHE A 137 9.64 -0.94 11.07
N LEU A 138 8.40 -0.55 10.79
CA LEU A 138 7.50 -0.04 11.81
C LEU A 138 6.79 -1.20 12.51
N ASP A 139 6.86 -1.18 13.84
CA ASP A 139 6.09 -2.07 14.70
C ASP A 139 5.02 -1.21 15.39
N PHE A 140 3.77 -1.31 14.92
CA PHE A 140 2.66 -0.55 15.46
C PHE A 140 1.97 -1.35 16.56
N LYS A 141 1.81 -0.70 17.71
CA LYS A 141 0.71 -1.03 18.60
C LYS A 141 -0.55 -0.37 18.04
N ASP A 142 -1.72 -0.97 18.25
CA ASP A 142 -2.98 -0.42 17.78
C ASP A 142 -3.07 1.09 18.07
N TYR A 143 -3.40 1.88 17.03
CA TYR A 143 -3.62 3.33 17.07
C TYR A 143 -2.38 4.25 17.16
N GLU A 144 -1.16 3.76 17.10
CA GLU A 144 0.00 4.64 17.00
C GLU A 144 0.09 5.28 15.60
N GLU A 145 0.37 6.57 15.59
CA GLU A 145 0.64 7.36 14.37
C GLU A 145 2.15 7.61 14.29
N PHE A 146 2.75 7.34 13.13
CA PHE A 146 4.16 7.59 12.91
C PHE A 146 4.35 8.83 12.03
N SER A 147 4.81 9.93 12.63
CA SER A 147 5.06 11.19 11.93
C SER A 147 6.29 11.10 11.02
N LEU A 148 6.15 11.63 9.80
CA LEU A 148 7.24 11.72 8.83
C LEU A 148 8.00 13.05 8.89
N ASN A 149 7.75 13.87 9.92
CA ASN A 149 8.38 15.18 10.10
C ASN A 149 9.92 15.11 10.09
N LYS A 150 10.51 14.14 10.78
CA LYS A 150 11.98 13.96 10.82
C LYS A 150 12.63 13.68 9.45
N TYR A 151 11.83 13.28 8.46
CA TYR A 151 12.30 13.05 7.09
C TYR A 151 11.99 14.23 6.15
N GLY A 152 11.41 15.31 6.70
CA GLY A 152 11.05 16.52 5.95
C GLY A 152 9.63 16.55 5.42
N PHE A 153 8.76 15.62 5.85
CA PHE A 153 7.35 15.52 5.42
C PHE A 153 6.40 15.72 6.61
N GLY A 154 6.44 16.90 7.22
CA GLY A 154 5.72 17.20 8.47
C GLY A 154 4.20 17.13 8.40
N ASN A 155 3.65 17.18 7.20
CA ASN A 155 2.21 17.04 6.93
C ASN A 155 1.78 15.60 6.60
N LEU A 156 2.70 14.64 6.73
CA LEU A 156 2.45 13.24 6.49
C LEU A 156 2.67 12.40 7.74
N LYS A 157 1.78 11.45 7.96
CA LYS A 157 1.90 10.43 9.01
C LYS A 157 1.39 9.08 8.53
N ILE A 158 1.91 8.02 9.10
CA ILE A 158 1.54 6.64 8.82
C ILE A 158 0.74 6.11 9.98
N ILE A 159 -0.32 5.36 9.68
CA ILE A 159 -1.18 4.67 10.65
C ILE A 159 -1.30 3.20 10.29
N TYR A 160 -1.52 2.35 11.31
CA TYR A 160 -1.76 0.93 11.11
C TYR A 160 -3.22 0.65 10.73
N THR A 161 -3.41 -0.09 9.63
CA THR A 161 -4.72 -0.37 9.05
C THR A 161 -4.82 -1.81 8.55
N ALA A 162 -4.56 -2.77 9.45
CA ALA A 162 -4.61 -4.19 9.12
C ALA A 162 -5.99 -4.67 8.65
N GLY A 163 -6.00 -5.83 8.00
CA GLY A 163 -7.21 -6.54 7.57
C GLY A 163 -7.15 -7.00 6.12
N HIS A 164 -6.71 -6.13 5.19
CA HIS A 164 -6.35 -6.58 3.84
C HIS A 164 -5.12 -7.50 3.88
N SER A 165 -4.12 -7.08 4.63
CA SER A 165 -3.00 -7.91 5.09
C SER A 165 -2.60 -7.51 6.51
N LYS A 166 -1.80 -8.35 7.18
CA LYS A 166 -1.31 -8.09 8.55
C LYS A 166 -0.29 -6.95 8.62
N ASP A 167 0.31 -6.60 7.52
CA ASP A 167 1.30 -5.54 7.38
C ASP A 167 0.73 -4.27 6.73
N SER A 168 -0.60 -4.18 6.58
CA SER A 168 -1.24 -3.03 5.96
C SER A 168 -1.11 -1.77 6.80
N ILE A 169 -0.59 -0.71 6.18
CA ILE A 169 -0.51 0.64 6.71
C ILE A 169 -1.12 1.63 5.73
N SER A 170 -1.56 2.77 6.23
CA SER A 170 -2.09 3.87 5.42
C SER A 170 -1.31 5.15 5.67
N LEU A 171 -1.25 6.02 4.67
CA LEU A 171 -0.63 7.33 4.75
C LEU A 171 -1.71 8.40 4.89
N VAL A 172 -1.59 9.27 5.89
CA VAL A 172 -2.46 10.42 6.12
C VAL A 172 -1.73 11.68 5.68
N TYR A 173 -2.40 12.53 4.92
CA TYR A 173 -1.89 13.79 4.43
C TYR A 173 -2.76 14.96 4.93
N ASN A 174 -2.16 15.93 5.57
CA ASN A 174 -2.79 17.12 6.17
C ASN A 174 -3.94 16.81 7.15
N ASP A 175 -3.96 15.66 7.79
CA ASP A 175 -5.07 15.16 8.64
C ASP A 175 -6.45 15.04 7.94
N GLU A 176 -6.49 15.26 6.62
CA GLU A 176 -7.72 15.32 5.83
C GLU A 176 -7.85 14.20 4.80
N TYR A 177 -6.72 13.74 4.25
CA TYR A 177 -6.70 12.80 3.12
C TYR A 177 -6.02 11.50 3.50
N LEU A 178 -6.70 10.39 3.26
CA LEU A 178 -6.21 9.05 3.57
C LEU A 178 -5.84 8.31 2.28
N PHE A 179 -4.60 7.82 2.20
CA PHE A 179 -4.11 6.93 1.13
C PHE A 179 -3.94 5.54 1.72
N CYS A 180 -4.88 4.64 1.42
CA CYS A 180 -5.12 3.44 2.23
C CYS A 180 -4.69 2.12 1.58
N GLY A 181 -3.83 2.14 0.56
CA GLY A 181 -3.45 0.94 -0.16
C GLY A 181 -4.69 0.19 -0.68
N ASP A 182 -4.77 -1.09 -0.41
CA ASP A 182 -5.88 -1.96 -0.80
C ASP A 182 -6.88 -2.25 0.32
N MET A 183 -6.84 -1.46 1.41
CA MET A 183 -7.83 -1.56 2.47
C MET A 183 -9.26 -1.28 1.98
N VAL A 184 -9.39 -0.49 0.93
CA VAL A 184 -10.63 -0.24 0.18
C VAL A 184 -10.33 -0.39 -1.30
N GLN A 185 -11.26 -0.97 -2.08
CA GLN A 185 -11.16 -1.04 -3.54
C GLN A 185 -12.45 -0.53 -4.20
N ASN A 186 -12.34 0.25 -5.27
CA ASN A 186 -13.50 0.74 -6.03
C ASN A 186 -13.30 0.51 -7.54
N LEU A 187 -13.11 -0.75 -7.94
CA LEU A 187 -12.95 -1.15 -9.35
C LEU A 187 -14.23 -1.65 -9.99
N PHE A 188 -15.06 -2.36 -9.23
CA PHE A 188 -16.21 -3.09 -9.75
C PHE A 188 -17.51 -2.64 -9.05
N PHE A 189 -18.48 -2.18 -9.79
CA PHE A 189 -19.80 -1.79 -9.27
C PHE A 189 -20.48 -2.90 -8.46
N LYS A 190 -20.26 -4.16 -8.82
CA LYS A 190 -20.85 -5.32 -8.14
C LYS A 190 -20.28 -5.57 -6.74
N TYR A 191 -19.02 -5.15 -6.48
CA TYR A 191 -18.31 -5.37 -5.22
C TYR A 191 -17.70 -4.05 -4.72
N PRO A 192 -18.56 -3.07 -4.37
CA PRO A 192 -18.06 -1.76 -3.99
C PRO A 192 -17.40 -1.82 -2.62
N LEU A 193 -16.25 -1.17 -2.52
CA LEU A 193 -15.45 -0.86 -1.35
C LEU A 193 -14.75 -2.04 -0.67
N ILE A 194 -15.38 -3.20 -0.48
CA ILE A 194 -14.71 -4.36 0.10
C ILE A 194 -13.73 -4.94 -0.94
N PRO A 195 -12.45 -5.09 -0.61
CA PRO A 195 -11.49 -5.73 -1.51
C PRO A 195 -11.91 -7.13 -1.92
N LEU A 196 -11.53 -7.54 -3.14
CA LEU A 196 -11.82 -8.90 -3.61
C LEU A 196 -11.03 -9.95 -2.81
N PHE A 197 -9.82 -9.58 -2.38
CA PHE A 197 -8.89 -10.41 -1.62
C PHE A 197 -8.45 -9.69 -0.36
N GLY A 198 -8.05 -10.45 0.65
CA GLY A 198 -7.50 -9.98 1.90
C GLY A 198 -7.49 -11.09 2.95
N ASP A 199 -6.84 -10.86 4.07
CA ASP A 199 -6.59 -11.89 5.08
C ASP A 199 -7.73 -12.01 6.10
N ASP A 200 -8.20 -10.89 6.64
CA ASP A 200 -9.21 -10.86 7.70
C ASP A 200 -10.21 -9.72 7.49
N ILE A 201 -11.46 -10.10 7.15
CA ILE A 201 -12.52 -9.11 6.92
C ILE A 201 -13.04 -8.47 8.23
N LYS A 202 -12.88 -9.15 9.38
CA LYS A 202 -13.26 -8.57 10.69
C LYS A 202 -12.28 -7.49 11.08
N GLU A 203 -10.98 -7.77 10.91
CA GLU A 203 -9.92 -6.79 11.16
C GLU A 203 -10.02 -5.60 10.20
N LEU A 204 -10.37 -5.87 8.93
CA LEU A 204 -10.64 -4.82 7.96
C LEU A 204 -11.79 -3.90 8.42
N ALA A 205 -12.90 -4.48 8.90
CA ALA A 205 -14.04 -3.71 9.42
C ALA A 205 -13.66 -2.91 10.68
N ASN A 206 -12.82 -3.46 11.56
CA ASN A 206 -12.29 -2.73 12.71
C ASN A 206 -11.43 -1.55 12.28
N SER A 207 -10.54 -1.73 11.31
CA SER A 207 -9.76 -0.65 10.73
C SER A 207 -10.66 0.43 10.11
N TRP A 208 -11.73 0.06 9.41
CA TRP A 208 -12.70 1.02 8.86
C TRP A 208 -13.40 1.85 9.95
N LYS A 209 -13.82 1.23 11.08
CA LYS A 209 -14.43 1.96 12.21
C LYS A 209 -13.48 3.06 12.70
N LYS A 210 -12.23 2.69 12.96
CA LYS A 210 -11.19 3.64 13.41
C LYS A 210 -11.01 4.82 12.44
N LEU A 211 -11.05 4.56 11.14
CA LEU A 211 -10.89 5.61 10.12
C LEU A 211 -12.12 6.51 9.98
N ILE A 212 -13.31 5.96 10.15
CA ILE A 212 -14.56 6.73 10.16
C ILE A 212 -14.55 7.77 11.29
N ASP A 213 -14.04 7.42 12.46
CA ASP A 213 -13.95 8.33 13.61
C ASP A 213 -12.98 9.50 13.38
N LYS A 214 -11.98 9.33 12.52
CA LYS A 214 -10.99 10.39 12.18
C LYS A 214 -11.49 11.44 11.19
N ALA A 215 -12.67 11.30 10.63
CA ALA A 215 -13.34 12.27 9.76
C ALA A 215 -12.55 12.72 8.50
N TYR A 216 -11.82 11.80 7.87
CA TYR A 216 -11.11 12.11 6.62
C TYR A 216 -12.07 12.55 5.50
N LEU A 217 -11.71 13.61 4.77
CA LEU A 217 -12.53 14.16 3.68
C LEU A 217 -12.56 13.25 2.45
N ARG A 218 -11.42 12.64 2.12
CA ARG A 218 -11.29 11.75 0.95
C ARG A 218 -10.37 10.59 1.24
N ILE A 219 -10.77 9.42 0.78
CA ILE A 219 -10.03 8.17 0.89
C ILE A 219 -9.57 7.76 -0.51
N TYR A 220 -8.26 7.58 -0.69
CA TYR A 220 -7.60 7.25 -1.94
C TYR A 220 -7.07 5.81 -1.90
N PRO A 221 -7.81 4.83 -2.46
CA PRO A 221 -7.31 3.48 -2.60
C PRO A 221 -6.22 3.38 -3.67
N ALA A 222 -5.28 2.46 -3.51
CA ALA A 222 -4.29 2.16 -4.53
C ALA A 222 -4.96 1.58 -5.79
N THR A 223 -5.95 0.72 -5.61
CA THR A 223 -6.66 0.04 -6.70
C THR A 223 -8.06 0.63 -6.88
N SER A 224 -8.13 1.81 -7.54
CA SER A 224 -9.39 2.54 -7.75
C SER A 224 -9.32 3.49 -8.94
N LYS A 225 -10.50 3.83 -9.49
CA LYS A 225 -10.65 4.89 -10.51
C LYS A 225 -10.63 6.29 -9.89
N SER A 226 -11.25 6.45 -8.72
CA SER A 226 -11.42 7.72 -8.01
C SER A 226 -11.24 7.57 -6.50
N TYR A 227 -11.23 8.67 -5.77
CA TYR A 227 -11.35 8.65 -4.32
C TYR A 227 -12.74 8.20 -3.88
N ILE A 228 -12.88 7.89 -2.61
CA ILE A 228 -14.10 7.48 -1.92
C ILE A 228 -14.38 8.51 -0.83
N LEU A 229 -15.65 8.82 -0.63
CA LEU A 229 -16.08 9.67 0.48
C LEU A 229 -16.22 8.84 1.77
N ARG A 230 -16.04 9.48 2.91
CA ARG A 230 -16.23 8.86 4.23
C ARG A 230 -17.63 8.25 4.38
N GLU A 231 -18.66 8.95 3.88
CA GLU A 231 -20.04 8.51 3.93
C GLU A 231 -20.30 7.19 3.19
N ASP A 232 -19.58 6.96 2.09
CA ASP A 232 -19.67 5.68 1.35
C ASP A 232 -19.11 4.53 2.17
N LEU A 233 -18.02 4.79 2.93
CA LEU A 233 -17.44 3.80 3.81
C LEU A 233 -18.36 3.47 5.00
N ILE A 234 -19.00 4.49 5.59
CA ILE A 234 -19.99 4.33 6.68
C ILE A 234 -21.14 3.43 6.21
N LYS A 235 -21.82 3.79 5.11
CA LYS A 235 -22.92 3.00 4.54
C LYS A 235 -22.53 1.55 4.27
N LYS A 236 -21.29 1.34 3.82
CA LYS A 236 -20.80 0.00 3.54
C LYS A 236 -20.53 -0.81 4.80
N LEU A 237 -20.01 -0.18 5.84
CA LEU A 237 -19.77 -0.82 7.14
C LEU A 237 -21.08 -1.21 7.81
N GLU A 238 -22.06 -0.30 7.85
CA GLU A 238 -23.40 -0.57 8.39
C GLU A 238 -24.06 -1.77 7.70
N LYS A 239 -24.01 -1.81 6.36
CA LYS A 239 -24.53 -2.96 5.61
C LYS A 239 -23.79 -4.25 5.94
N TYR A 240 -22.47 -4.21 6.07
CA TYR A 240 -21.67 -5.38 6.45
C TYR A 240 -22.05 -5.90 7.85
N GLU A 241 -22.34 -5.01 8.79
CA GLU A 241 -22.76 -5.39 10.15
C GLU A 241 -24.17 -5.98 10.18
N GLN A 242 -25.11 -5.41 9.40
CA GLN A 242 -26.48 -5.94 9.26
C GLN A 242 -26.50 -7.33 8.61
N ASP A 243 -25.68 -7.57 7.59
CA ASP A 243 -25.63 -8.87 6.89
C ASP A 243 -25.00 -10.00 7.76
N ARG A 244 -24.47 -9.68 8.96
CA ARG A 244 -23.85 -10.62 9.90
C ARG A 244 -24.77 -11.04 11.06
N ILE A 245 -25.91 -10.35 11.25
CA ILE A 245 -26.94 -10.70 12.23
C ILE A 245 -27.89 -11.71 11.61
#